data_7bb4d0123914874ae7d79a1fca261a06
#
_entry.id   7bb4d0123914874ae7d79a1fca261a06
#
_cell.length_a   1.000
_cell.length_b   1.000
_cell.length_c   1.000
_cell.angle_alpha   90.00
_cell.angle_beta   90.00
_cell.angle_gamma   90.00
#
_symmetry.space_group_name_H-M   'P 1'
#
loop_
_entity.id
_entity.type
_entity.pdbx_description
1 polymer ?
#
loop_
_entity_poly.entity_id
_entity_poly.type
_entity_poly.pdbx_seq_one_letter_code
_entity_poly.pdbx_strand_id
1 'polypeptide(L)'
;PEEKSQLHKTMDDMYEVYLGDTSDQLGYIYFSTPKYLPRIRYLVFLELALAVLLVGFSSYGLFLVNRTEKDTLWIGLAKETAHQFGTPITSLMGWIDLLREAPEEGISGPELSKMVDYMTTDLNQLKNIASRFGKVGSQTKLVPTELHTVLQQTVSYFKERLPHLGSKMDIHLISKIQGIKVMLDTELFTWAMENLIKNCIDAMSYKGGNIFITATHNNKYVYIHIRDEGKGIPHSQWKKIFEPGITTKTRGWGLGLSLAKRIIEEYHQGVIKVLTSTINEGTTIEIRLNIAE
;
A
#
# COMPACT_ATOMS: atom_id res chain seq x y z
N PRO A 1 -66.09 45.60 18.46
CA PRO A 1 -64.98 46.44 18.02
C PRO A 1 -63.65 46.00 18.59
N GLU A 2 -63.60 45.47 19.82
CA GLU A 2 -62.36 44.98 20.45
C GLU A 2 -61.81 43.67 19.81
N GLU A 3 -62.66 42.73 19.39
CA GLU A 3 -62.23 41.52 18.72
C GLU A 3 -61.55 41.79 17.36
N LYS A 4 -62.07 42.78 16.58
CA LYS A 4 -61.42 43.20 15.33
C LYS A 4 -60.06 43.82 15.53
N SER A 5 -59.85 44.56 16.65
CA SER A 5 -58.55 45.16 16.98
C SER A 5 -57.52 44.16 17.42
N GLN A 6 -57.90 43.03 18.04
CA GLN A 6 -56.98 41.96 18.41
C GLN A 6 -56.61 41.08 17.20
N LEU A 7 -57.52 40.83 16.25
CA LEU A 7 -57.19 40.14 15.01
C LEU A 7 -56.15 40.93 14.17
N HIS A 8 -56.27 42.24 14.07
CA HIS A 8 -55.34 43.09 13.33
C HIS A 8 -53.92 43.07 13.87
N LYS A 9 -53.70 42.82 15.17
CA LYS A 9 -52.36 42.75 15.81
C LYS A 9 -51.63 41.45 15.57
N THR A 10 -52.29 40.41 15.07
CA THR A 10 -51.71 39.05 14.91
C THR A 10 -51.56 38.60 13.45
N MET A 11 -51.91 39.44 12.47
CA MET A 11 -51.90 39.11 11.05
C MET A 11 -50.88 39.92 10.30
N ASP A 12 -50.01 39.24 9.51
CA ASP A 12 -48.85 39.86 8.82
C ASP A 12 -49.25 40.55 7.51
N ASP A 13 -50.29 40.06 6.80
CA ASP A 13 -50.75 40.58 5.50
C ASP A 13 -52.29 40.65 5.43
N MET A 14 -52.82 41.73 4.79
CA MET A 14 -54.21 41.94 4.52
C MET A 14 -54.45 42.18 3.03
N TYR A 15 -55.33 41.41 2.44
CA TYR A 15 -55.75 41.58 1.05
C TYR A 15 -57.22 42.00 0.97
N GLU A 16 -57.46 43.08 0.19
CA GLU A 16 -58.79 43.54 -0.11
C GLU A 16 -59.45 42.70 -1.22
N VAL A 17 -60.68 42.32 -1.04
CA VAL A 17 -61.42 41.51 -2.02
C VAL A 17 -62.61 42.36 -2.58
N TYR A 18 -62.65 42.51 -3.89
CA TYR A 18 -63.65 43.26 -4.63
C TYR A 18 -64.56 42.33 -5.41
N LEU A 19 -65.82 42.76 -5.69
CA LEU A 19 -66.76 42.00 -6.49
C LEU A 19 -66.62 42.38 -7.98
N GLY A 20 -65.94 41.54 -8.75
CA GLY A 20 -65.79 41.74 -10.19
C GLY A 20 -65.18 43.12 -10.53
N ASP A 21 -65.75 43.79 -11.54
CA ASP A 21 -65.28 45.09 -12.05
C ASP A 21 -65.93 46.31 -11.36
N THR A 22 -66.61 46.05 -10.26
CA THR A 22 -67.26 47.09 -9.45
C THR A 22 -66.38 47.48 -8.25
N SER A 23 -66.43 48.76 -7.87
CA SER A 23 -65.71 49.29 -6.72
C SER A 23 -66.32 48.86 -5.35
N ASP A 24 -67.19 47.86 -5.35
CA ASP A 24 -67.82 47.36 -4.15
C ASP A 24 -66.89 46.38 -3.41
N GLN A 25 -66.34 46.79 -2.31
CA GLN A 25 -65.46 46.03 -1.45
C GLN A 25 -66.24 44.98 -0.68
N LEU A 26 -65.99 43.67 -0.99
CA LEU A 26 -66.65 42.54 -0.35
C LEU A 26 -66.14 42.22 1.06
N GLY A 27 -64.87 42.54 1.31
CA GLY A 27 -64.26 42.25 2.59
C GLY A 27 -62.74 42.16 2.56
N TYR A 28 -62.17 41.62 3.61
CA TYR A 28 -60.74 41.44 3.79
C TYR A 28 -60.40 39.98 4.03
N ILE A 29 -59.36 39.51 3.40
CA ILE A 29 -58.79 38.16 3.69
C ILE A 29 -57.48 38.42 4.46
N TYR A 30 -57.43 37.83 5.63
CA TYR A 30 -56.26 37.97 6.52
C TYR A 30 -55.47 36.66 6.49
N PHE A 31 -54.16 36.80 6.31
CA PHE A 31 -53.22 35.71 6.40
C PHE A 31 -52.30 35.90 7.60
N SER A 32 -52.02 34.80 8.28
CA SER A 32 -51.02 34.79 9.34
C SER A 32 -49.93 33.80 9.00
N THR A 33 -48.71 34.23 8.99
CA THR A 33 -47.58 33.28 8.86
C THR A 33 -47.57 32.36 10.09
N PRO A 34 -47.61 31.03 9.89
CA PRO A 34 -47.60 30.10 11.02
C PRO A 34 -46.35 30.32 11.89
N LYS A 35 -46.54 30.49 13.21
CA LYS A 35 -45.45 30.76 14.19
C LYS A 35 -44.35 29.67 14.22
N TYR A 36 -44.57 28.52 13.58
CA TYR A 36 -43.57 27.45 13.48
C TYR A 36 -42.65 27.58 12.25
N LEU A 37 -42.94 28.44 11.27
CA LEU A 37 -42.10 28.64 10.09
C LEU A 37 -40.63 29.05 10.46
N PRO A 38 -40.39 29.99 11.36
CA PRO A 38 -39.02 30.30 11.81
C PRO A 38 -38.31 29.10 12.45
N ARG A 39 -39.05 28.28 13.21
CA ARG A 39 -38.47 27.06 13.84
C ARG A 39 -38.05 26.01 12.84
N ILE A 40 -38.79 25.84 11.75
CA ILE A 40 -38.43 24.93 10.67
C ILE A 40 -37.11 25.34 10.00
N ARG A 41 -36.90 26.65 9.78
CA ARG A 41 -35.63 27.16 9.25
C ARG A 41 -34.46 26.83 10.17
N TYR A 42 -34.58 26.96 11.49
CA TYR A 42 -33.54 26.58 12.44
C TYR A 42 -33.26 25.08 12.43
N LEU A 43 -34.28 24.25 12.26
CA LEU A 43 -34.08 22.79 12.14
C LEU A 43 -33.24 22.42 10.90
N VAL A 44 -33.53 23.03 9.75
CA VAL A 44 -32.76 22.80 8.52
C VAL A 44 -31.29 23.25 8.69
N PHE A 45 -31.05 24.41 9.34
CA PHE A 45 -29.68 24.86 9.66
C PHE A 45 -28.99 23.91 10.63
N LEU A 46 -29.70 23.39 11.63
CA LEU A 46 -29.17 22.41 12.59
C LEU A 46 -28.79 21.09 11.90
N GLU A 47 -29.65 20.59 11.01
CA GLU A 47 -29.35 19.36 10.21
C GLU A 47 -28.14 19.55 9.30
N LEU A 48 -28.02 20.71 8.63
CA LEU A 48 -26.86 21.02 7.80
C LEU A 48 -25.58 21.12 8.65
N ALA A 49 -25.64 21.78 9.81
CA ALA A 49 -24.51 21.87 10.72
C ALA A 49 -24.07 20.48 11.23
N LEU A 50 -25.03 19.63 11.58
CA LEU A 50 -24.76 18.25 12.01
C LEU A 50 -24.13 17.43 10.89
N ALA A 51 -24.63 17.55 9.65
CA ALA A 51 -24.07 16.87 8.49
C ALA A 51 -22.62 17.30 8.22
N VAL A 52 -22.33 18.60 8.29
CA VAL A 52 -20.95 19.13 8.13
C VAL A 52 -20.03 18.60 9.24
N LEU A 53 -20.50 18.57 10.49
CA LEU A 53 -19.75 18.01 11.61
C LEU A 53 -19.47 16.52 11.42
N LEU A 54 -20.44 15.74 10.96
CA LEU A 54 -20.30 14.30 10.67
C LEU A 54 -19.26 14.04 9.57
N VAL A 55 -19.31 14.81 8.48
CA VAL A 55 -18.34 14.72 7.39
C VAL A 55 -16.94 15.12 7.88
N GLY A 56 -16.84 16.21 8.65
CA GLY A 56 -15.57 16.65 9.24
C GLY A 56 -14.96 15.61 10.18
N PHE A 57 -15.76 15.02 11.06
CA PHE A 57 -15.33 13.99 11.99
C PHE A 57 -14.90 12.71 11.28
N SER A 58 -15.66 12.30 10.26
CA SER A 58 -15.30 11.13 9.43
C SER A 58 -14.00 11.34 8.66
N SER A 59 -13.83 12.54 8.08
CA SER A 59 -12.61 12.91 7.36
C SER A 59 -11.39 12.95 8.29
N TYR A 60 -11.56 13.48 9.50
CA TYR A 60 -10.52 13.52 10.53
C TYR A 60 -10.15 12.10 11.01
N GLY A 61 -11.15 11.24 11.20
CA GLY A 61 -10.93 9.83 11.54
C GLY A 61 -10.12 9.09 10.47
N LEU A 62 -10.47 9.24 9.19
CA LEU A 62 -9.72 8.68 8.07
C LEU A 62 -8.28 9.22 8.01
N PHE A 63 -8.10 10.53 8.25
CA PHE A 63 -6.76 11.14 8.32
C PHE A 63 -5.90 10.52 9.43
N LEU A 64 -6.47 10.32 10.63
CA LEU A 64 -5.77 9.69 11.76
C LEU A 64 -5.37 8.24 11.44
N VAL A 65 -6.30 7.45 10.88
CA VAL A 65 -6.00 6.05 10.48
C VAL A 65 -4.85 6.00 9.48
N ASN A 66 -4.92 6.78 8.40
CA ASN A 66 -3.88 6.84 7.39
C ASN A 66 -2.52 7.29 7.96
N ARG A 67 -2.52 8.21 8.92
CA ARG A 67 -1.30 8.66 9.60
C ARG A 67 -0.70 7.54 10.46
N THR A 68 -1.54 6.85 11.23
CA THR A 68 -1.08 5.74 12.11
C THR A 68 -0.50 4.58 11.29
N GLU A 69 -1.11 4.26 10.15
CA GLU A 69 -0.57 3.22 9.23
C GLU A 69 0.82 3.62 8.70
N LYS A 70 1.01 4.88 8.30
CA LYS A 70 2.31 5.39 7.86
C LYS A 70 3.35 5.33 8.97
N ASP A 71 3.01 5.77 10.17
CA ASP A 71 3.92 5.76 11.32
C ASP A 71 4.32 4.33 11.69
N THR A 72 3.39 3.38 11.69
CA THR A 72 3.67 1.96 11.94
C THR A 72 4.60 1.37 10.89
N LEU A 73 4.40 1.70 9.60
CA LEU A 73 5.31 1.30 8.53
C LEU A 73 6.72 1.85 8.73
N TRP A 74 6.86 3.14 9.09
CA TRP A 74 8.17 3.75 9.32
C TRP A 74 8.92 3.14 10.50
N ILE A 75 8.23 2.92 11.62
CA ILE A 75 8.83 2.29 12.81
C ILE A 75 9.28 0.87 12.47
N GLY A 76 8.45 0.10 11.80
CA GLY A 76 8.77 -1.26 11.43
C GLY A 76 9.89 -1.33 10.38
N LEU A 77 9.89 -0.42 9.38
CA LEU A 77 10.95 -0.34 8.39
C LEU A 77 12.28 0.04 9.04
N ALA A 78 12.31 0.98 9.99
CA ALA A 78 13.50 1.34 10.73
C ALA A 78 14.07 0.15 11.52
N LYS A 79 13.19 -0.62 12.21
CA LYS A 79 13.58 -1.84 12.94
C LYS A 79 14.13 -2.93 12.01
N GLU A 80 13.45 -3.20 10.90
CA GLU A 80 13.89 -4.17 9.90
C GLU A 80 15.24 -3.76 9.29
N THR A 81 15.37 -2.48 8.93
CA THR A 81 16.63 -1.92 8.40
C THR A 81 17.76 -2.04 9.40
N ALA A 82 17.54 -1.70 10.67
CA ALA A 82 18.53 -1.86 11.73
C ALA A 82 18.98 -3.32 11.87
N HIS A 83 18.06 -4.26 11.79
CA HIS A 83 18.39 -5.68 11.85
C HIS A 83 19.15 -6.15 10.60
N GLN A 84 18.76 -5.69 9.42
CA GLN A 84 19.46 -6.00 8.16
C GLN A 84 20.85 -5.38 8.09
N PHE A 85 21.08 -4.22 8.70
CA PHE A 85 22.43 -3.63 8.86
C PHE A 85 23.31 -4.44 9.82
N GLY A 86 22.73 -4.99 10.89
CA GLY A 86 23.48 -5.71 11.92
C GLY A 86 24.29 -6.88 11.36
N THR A 87 23.71 -7.67 10.46
CA THR A 87 24.36 -8.87 9.90
C THR A 87 25.65 -8.54 9.11
N PRO A 88 25.61 -7.69 8.06
CA PRO A 88 26.83 -7.38 7.31
C PRO A 88 27.86 -6.57 8.13
N ILE A 89 27.41 -5.73 9.09
CA ILE A 89 28.32 -5.03 9.99
C ILE A 89 29.08 -6.03 10.86
N THR A 90 28.39 -6.99 11.47
CA THR A 90 29.02 -8.03 12.30
C THR A 90 29.98 -8.89 11.48
N SER A 91 29.61 -9.23 10.23
CA SER A 91 30.49 -9.95 9.30
C SER A 91 31.75 -9.16 8.99
N LEU A 92 31.62 -7.86 8.64
CA LEU A 92 32.76 -6.98 8.38
C LEU A 92 33.66 -6.83 9.58
N MET A 93 33.10 -6.72 10.80
CA MET A 93 33.90 -6.70 12.03
C MET A 93 34.72 -7.99 12.20
N GLY A 94 34.10 -9.16 11.94
CA GLY A 94 34.79 -10.44 11.98
C GLY A 94 35.94 -10.52 10.97
N TRP A 95 35.77 -10.00 9.74
CA TRP A 95 36.83 -9.94 8.75
C TRP A 95 37.96 -9.02 9.20
N ILE A 96 37.65 -7.89 9.84
CA ILE A 96 38.66 -6.96 10.38
C ILE A 96 39.44 -7.63 11.53
N ASP A 97 38.78 -8.37 12.40
CA ASP A 97 39.45 -9.07 13.51
C ASP A 97 40.36 -10.16 12.99
N LEU A 98 39.94 -10.93 11.98
CA LEU A 98 40.77 -11.93 11.31
C LEU A 98 42.02 -11.28 10.66
N LEU A 99 41.88 -10.09 10.04
CA LEU A 99 43.02 -9.35 9.48
C LEU A 99 43.97 -8.83 10.55
N ARG A 100 43.49 -8.49 11.75
CA ARG A 100 44.29 -8.03 12.89
C ARG A 100 45.06 -9.18 13.56
N GLU A 101 44.48 -10.35 13.58
CA GLU A 101 45.07 -11.55 14.18
C GLU A 101 45.93 -12.34 13.18
N ALA A 102 46.15 -11.77 11.98
CA ALA A 102 46.96 -12.41 10.95
C ALA A 102 48.38 -12.74 11.46
N PRO A 103 48.93 -13.91 11.13
CA PRO A 103 50.30 -14.28 11.49
C PRO A 103 51.32 -13.28 10.97
N GLU A 104 52.50 -13.19 11.62
CA GLU A 104 53.61 -12.31 11.16
C GLU A 104 54.05 -12.60 9.71
N GLU A 105 53.84 -13.85 9.23
CA GLU A 105 54.12 -14.25 7.85
C GLU A 105 53.07 -13.71 6.85
N GLY A 106 52.00 -13.07 7.35
CA GLY A 106 50.91 -12.50 6.56
C GLY A 106 49.85 -13.53 6.12
N ILE A 107 48.81 -13.06 5.42
CA ILE A 107 47.75 -13.90 4.83
C ILE A 107 48.13 -14.20 3.40
N SER A 108 47.93 -15.45 2.94
CA SER A 108 48.23 -15.82 1.54
C SER A 108 47.40 -14.96 0.57
N GLY A 109 47.97 -14.64 -0.61
CA GLY A 109 47.30 -13.82 -1.61
C GLY A 109 45.92 -14.32 -2.01
N PRO A 110 45.69 -15.64 -2.25
CA PRO A 110 44.38 -16.22 -2.54
C PRO A 110 43.37 -16.10 -1.39
N GLU A 111 43.78 -16.21 -0.14
CA GLU A 111 42.92 -16.05 1.05
C GLU A 111 42.55 -14.58 1.24
N LEU A 112 43.50 -13.67 1.11
CA LEU A 112 43.27 -12.24 1.18
C LEU A 112 42.27 -11.81 0.09
N SER A 113 42.41 -12.32 -1.14
CA SER A 113 41.44 -12.05 -2.23
C SER A 113 40.03 -12.47 -1.87
N LYS A 114 39.85 -13.67 -1.32
CA LYS A 114 38.54 -14.17 -0.88
C LYS A 114 37.95 -13.30 0.23
N MET A 115 38.73 -12.88 1.22
CA MET A 115 38.30 -11.98 2.29
C MET A 115 37.81 -10.64 1.72
N VAL A 116 38.56 -10.05 0.80
CA VAL A 116 38.19 -8.81 0.11
C VAL A 116 36.86 -8.98 -0.67
N ASP A 117 36.67 -10.12 -1.35
CA ASP A 117 35.44 -10.41 -2.07
C ASP A 117 34.22 -10.51 -1.13
N TYR A 118 34.38 -11.17 0.02
CA TYR A 118 33.31 -11.24 1.05
C TYR A 118 33.02 -9.85 1.64
N MET A 119 34.05 -9.10 2.04
CA MET A 119 33.88 -7.74 2.55
C MET A 119 33.21 -6.81 1.53
N THR A 120 33.57 -6.94 0.25
CA THR A 120 32.95 -6.19 -0.85
C THR A 120 31.47 -6.56 -0.99
N THR A 121 31.13 -7.83 -0.83
CA THR A 121 29.75 -8.32 -0.85
C THR A 121 28.94 -7.71 0.30
N ASP A 122 29.48 -7.72 1.53
CA ASP A 122 28.84 -7.13 2.71
C ASP A 122 28.66 -5.61 2.55
N LEU A 123 29.65 -4.90 2.03
CA LEU A 123 29.56 -3.46 1.73
C LEU A 123 28.48 -3.15 0.69
N ASN A 124 28.40 -3.94 -0.38
CA ASN A 124 27.35 -3.79 -1.39
C ASN A 124 25.96 -4.05 -0.80
N GLN A 125 25.83 -5.01 0.12
CA GLN A 125 24.59 -5.25 0.83
C GLN A 125 24.19 -4.04 1.69
N LEU A 126 25.12 -3.45 2.46
CA LEU A 126 24.89 -2.24 3.24
C LEU A 126 24.45 -1.07 2.35
N LYS A 127 25.14 -0.86 1.23
CA LYS A 127 24.80 0.17 0.24
C LYS A 127 23.38 -0.01 -0.28
N ASN A 128 22.99 -1.23 -0.62
CA ASN A 128 21.64 -1.54 -1.13
C ASN A 128 20.57 -1.27 -0.07
N ILE A 129 20.81 -1.65 1.20
CA ILE A 129 19.88 -1.38 2.31
C ILE A 129 19.73 0.13 2.49
N ALA A 130 20.82 0.88 2.52
CA ALA A 130 20.80 2.34 2.66
C ALA A 130 20.07 3.04 1.50
N SER A 131 20.32 2.61 0.25
CA SER A 131 19.63 3.12 -0.94
C SER A 131 18.11 2.90 -0.86
N ARG A 132 17.69 1.68 -0.54
CA ARG A 132 16.27 1.33 -0.38
C ARG A 132 15.58 2.17 0.69
N PHE A 133 16.24 2.35 1.85
CA PHE A 133 15.70 3.17 2.93
C PHE A 133 15.57 4.64 2.52
N GLY A 134 16.60 5.19 1.83
CA GLY A 134 16.60 6.57 1.34
C GLY A 134 15.52 6.84 0.29
N LYS A 135 15.15 5.83 -0.51
CA LYS A 135 14.08 5.96 -1.53
C LYS A 135 12.68 5.93 -0.95
N VAL A 136 12.47 5.22 0.17
CA VAL A 136 11.17 5.19 0.84
C VAL A 136 10.92 6.56 1.49
N GLY A 137 9.96 7.32 0.96
CA GLY A 137 9.61 8.67 1.42
C GLY A 137 10.23 9.81 0.60
N SER A 138 11.10 9.51 -0.38
CA SER A 138 11.58 10.49 -1.35
C SER A 138 10.69 10.53 -2.61
N GLN A 139 10.84 11.60 -3.42
CA GLN A 139 10.21 11.62 -4.74
C GLN A 139 10.87 10.59 -5.65
N THR A 140 10.12 9.58 -6.05
CA THR A 140 10.59 8.49 -6.90
C THR A 140 10.60 8.94 -8.36
N LYS A 141 11.71 8.76 -9.05
CA LYS A 141 11.82 9.02 -10.48
C LYS A 141 11.51 7.74 -11.25
N LEU A 142 10.31 7.67 -11.81
CA LEU A 142 9.92 6.57 -12.69
C LEU A 142 10.51 6.78 -14.08
N VAL A 143 11.03 5.70 -14.68
CA VAL A 143 11.56 5.69 -16.05
C VAL A 143 10.93 4.56 -16.86
N PRO A 144 10.72 4.74 -18.18
CA PRO A 144 10.23 3.67 -19.04
C PRO A 144 11.21 2.51 -19.06
N THR A 145 10.81 1.38 -18.49
CA THR A 145 11.69 0.21 -18.28
C THR A 145 11.05 -1.04 -18.86
N GLU A 146 11.82 -1.85 -19.56
CA GLU A 146 11.37 -3.15 -20.04
C GLU A 146 11.17 -4.13 -18.86
N LEU A 147 9.91 -4.41 -18.57
CA LEU A 147 9.53 -5.16 -17.38
C LEU A 147 10.02 -6.62 -17.42
N HIS A 148 10.06 -7.23 -18.61
CA HIS A 148 10.55 -8.60 -18.77
C HIS A 148 11.97 -8.78 -18.23
N THR A 149 12.87 -7.87 -18.57
CA THR A 149 14.27 -7.87 -18.15
C THR A 149 14.40 -7.79 -16.63
N VAL A 150 13.61 -6.94 -15.97
CA VAL A 150 13.61 -6.79 -14.51
C VAL A 150 13.11 -8.07 -13.83
N LEU A 151 12.03 -8.67 -14.34
CA LEU A 151 11.50 -9.94 -13.80
C LEU A 151 12.51 -11.07 -13.98
N GLN A 152 13.15 -11.17 -15.16
CA GLN A 152 14.16 -12.19 -15.44
C GLN A 152 15.35 -12.09 -14.51
N GLN A 153 15.91 -10.90 -14.31
CA GLN A 153 17.01 -10.66 -13.38
C GLN A 153 16.64 -11.05 -11.94
N THR A 154 15.45 -10.63 -11.49
CA THR A 154 14.96 -10.98 -10.14
C THR A 154 14.80 -12.49 -9.96
N VAL A 155 14.21 -13.17 -10.93
CA VAL A 155 14.02 -14.63 -10.89
C VAL A 155 15.37 -15.37 -10.90
N SER A 156 16.31 -14.97 -11.77
CA SER A 156 17.64 -15.56 -11.83
C SER A 156 18.38 -15.42 -10.49
N TYR A 157 18.31 -14.25 -9.87
CA TYR A 157 18.90 -14.01 -8.54
C TYR A 157 18.41 -14.98 -7.47
N PHE A 158 17.11 -15.28 -7.43
CA PHE A 158 16.57 -16.24 -6.47
C PHE A 158 16.87 -17.68 -6.86
N LYS A 159 16.80 -18.01 -8.16
CA LYS A 159 17.05 -19.35 -8.66
C LYS A 159 18.46 -19.86 -8.31
N GLU A 160 19.46 -19.00 -8.38
CA GLU A 160 20.84 -19.30 -7.96
C GLU A 160 20.97 -19.56 -6.46
N ARG A 161 20.11 -18.98 -5.63
CA ARG A 161 20.19 -19.05 -4.16
C ARG A 161 19.31 -20.12 -3.52
N LEU A 162 18.25 -20.56 -4.19
CA LEU A 162 17.34 -21.59 -3.67
C LEU A 162 18.03 -22.89 -3.26
N PRO A 163 19.01 -23.44 -4.03
CA PRO A 163 19.71 -24.67 -3.64
C PRO A 163 20.43 -24.55 -2.30
N HIS A 164 20.94 -23.37 -1.96
CA HIS A 164 21.65 -23.11 -0.71
C HIS A 164 20.72 -23.00 0.51
N LEU A 165 19.42 -22.83 0.28
CA LEU A 165 18.42 -22.80 1.37
C LEU A 165 17.95 -24.21 1.78
N GLY A 166 18.50 -25.27 1.18
CA GLY A 166 18.23 -26.68 1.55
C GLY A 166 16.80 -27.14 1.24
N SER A 167 16.03 -26.37 0.49
CA SER A 167 14.64 -26.65 0.15
C SER A 167 14.49 -27.13 -1.29
N LYS A 168 13.63 -28.16 -1.50
CA LYS A 168 13.24 -28.62 -2.84
C LYS A 168 12.23 -27.63 -3.46
N MET A 169 12.73 -26.44 -3.84
CA MET A 169 11.90 -25.38 -4.45
C MET A 169 12.49 -24.98 -5.80
N ASP A 170 11.63 -24.61 -6.75
CA ASP A 170 12.04 -24.00 -8.02
C ASP A 170 11.17 -22.79 -8.36
N ILE A 171 11.70 -21.88 -9.19
CA ILE A 171 11.02 -20.67 -9.65
C ILE A 171 10.95 -20.69 -11.17
N HIS A 172 9.75 -20.50 -11.71
CA HIS A 172 9.48 -20.50 -13.14
C HIS A 172 8.96 -19.14 -13.59
N LEU A 173 9.61 -18.54 -14.59
CA LEU A 173 9.13 -17.31 -15.23
C LEU A 173 8.47 -17.66 -16.57
N ILE A 174 7.20 -17.34 -16.72
CA ILE A 174 6.41 -17.47 -17.96
C ILE A 174 6.01 -16.07 -18.39
N SER A 175 6.73 -15.50 -19.34
CA SER A 175 6.56 -14.09 -19.72
C SER A 175 6.12 -13.95 -21.17
N LYS A 176 5.03 -13.20 -21.40
CA LYS A 176 4.50 -12.82 -22.73
C LYS A 176 4.51 -11.30 -22.89
N ILE A 177 5.51 -10.61 -22.31
CA ILE A 177 5.60 -9.14 -22.27
C ILE A 177 6.95 -8.63 -22.77
N GLN A 178 7.64 -9.35 -23.63
CA GLN A 178 8.89 -8.88 -24.24
C GLN A 178 8.65 -7.57 -24.99
N GLY A 179 9.55 -6.58 -24.79
CA GLY A 179 9.47 -5.26 -25.37
C GLY A 179 8.44 -4.33 -24.76
N ILE A 180 7.60 -4.80 -23.83
CA ILE A 180 6.63 -3.97 -23.12
C ILE A 180 7.34 -3.18 -22.02
N LYS A 181 7.21 -1.86 -22.09
CA LYS A 181 7.75 -0.93 -21.09
C LYS A 181 6.66 -0.47 -20.13
N VAL A 182 7.05 -0.31 -18.88
CA VAL A 182 6.23 0.30 -17.82
C VAL A 182 7.04 1.37 -17.12
N MET A 183 6.37 2.36 -16.54
CA MET A 183 7.03 3.40 -15.76
C MET A 183 7.46 2.83 -14.39
N LEU A 184 8.77 2.60 -14.18
CA LEU A 184 9.31 1.96 -12.98
C LEU A 184 10.46 2.74 -12.34
N ASP A 185 10.54 2.70 -11.01
CA ASP A 185 11.81 2.68 -10.29
C ASP A 185 12.23 1.21 -10.12
N THR A 186 13.22 0.80 -10.88
CA THR A 186 13.66 -0.59 -10.96
C THR A 186 14.07 -1.16 -9.59
N GLU A 187 14.72 -0.36 -8.74
CA GLU A 187 15.19 -0.80 -7.43
C GLU A 187 14.03 -1.04 -6.45
N LEU A 188 13.07 -0.11 -6.39
CA LEU A 188 11.87 -0.27 -5.57
C LEU A 188 11.01 -1.43 -6.07
N PHE A 189 10.80 -1.54 -7.38
CA PHE A 189 10.02 -2.63 -7.94
C PHE A 189 10.66 -4.00 -7.67
N THR A 190 11.98 -4.12 -7.89
CA THR A 190 12.73 -5.34 -7.53
C THR A 190 12.56 -5.68 -6.05
N TRP A 191 12.60 -4.68 -5.17
CA TRP A 191 12.38 -4.90 -3.73
C TRP A 191 10.97 -5.41 -3.41
N ALA A 192 9.94 -4.89 -4.08
CA ALA A 192 8.58 -5.43 -3.95
C ALA A 192 8.52 -6.89 -4.40
N MET A 193 9.10 -7.22 -5.55
CA MET A 193 9.16 -8.59 -6.07
C MET A 193 9.94 -9.54 -5.13
N GLU A 194 11.07 -9.10 -4.58
CA GLU A 194 11.82 -9.87 -3.58
C GLU A 194 10.98 -10.20 -2.35
N ASN A 195 10.21 -9.23 -1.83
CA ASN A 195 9.31 -9.47 -0.69
C ASN A 195 8.23 -10.50 -1.01
N LEU A 196 7.65 -10.45 -2.21
CA LEU A 196 6.63 -11.40 -2.64
C LEU A 196 7.22 -12.81 -2.81
N ILE A 197 8.37 -12.93 -3.48
CA ILE A 197 9.04 -14.22 -3.67
C ILE A 197 9.47 -14.83 -2.32
N LYS A 198 10.05 -14.03 -1.41
CA LYS A 198 10.38 -14.49 -0.05
C LYS A 198 9.15 -14.99 0.70
N ASN A 199 8.00 -14.33 0.55
CA ASN A 199 6.77 -14.82 1.17
C ASN A 199 6.28 -16.15 0.57
N CYS A 200 6.44 -16.37 -0.73
CA CYS A 200 6.16 -17.67 -1.36
C CYS A 200 7.09 -18.76 -0.80
N ILE A 201 8.40 -18.49 -0.72
CA ILE A 201 9.40 -19.42 -0.14
C ILE A 201 9.01 -19.79 1.28
N ASP A 202 8.69 -18.80 2.12
CA ASP A 202 8.29 -19.03 3.51
C ASP A 202 6.98 -19.82 3.63
N ALA A 203 6.02 -19.59 2.73
CA ALA A 203 4.76 -20.32 2.70
C ALA A 203 4.92 -21.81 2.35
N MET A 204 6.01 -22.15 1.65
CA MET A 204 6.34 -23.51 1.21
C MET A 204 7.46 -24.16 2.03
N SER A 205 8.04 -23.48 3.02
CA SER A 205 9.23 -23.95 3.77
C SER A 205 9.07 -25.33 4.39
N TYR A 206 7.86 -25.80 4.64
CA TYR A 206 7.54 -27.08 5.26
C TYR A 206 7.48 -28.27 4.26
N LYS A 207 7.22 -28.01 2.98
CA LYS A 207 7.03 -29.10 1.97
C LYS A 207 7.83 -28.94 0.69
N GLY A 208 8.40 -27.76 0.44
CA GLY A 208 8.93 -27.41 -0.87
C GLY A 208 7.82 -27.09 -1.88
N GLY A 209 8.15 -27.01 -3.16
CA GLY A 209 7.18 -26.73 -4.22
C GLY A 209 7.70 -25.74 -5.26
N ASN A 210 6.81 -25.26 -6.13
CA ASN A 210 7.14 -24.38 -7.23
C ASN A 210 6.55 -22.99 -7.05
N ILE A 211 7.29 -21.98 -7.48
CA ILE A 211 6.82 -20.61 -7.62
C ILE A 211 6.68 -20.32 -9.11
N PHE A 212 5.50 -19.93 -9.56
CA PHE A 212 5.25 -19.53 -10.94
C PHE A 212 5.03 -18.04 -11.01
N ILE A 213 5.85 -17.34 -11.80
CA ILE A 213 5.70 -15.91 -12.10
C ILE A 213 5.26 -15.84 -13.55
N THR A 214 3.99 -15.47 -13.76
CA THR A 214 3.40 -15.34 -15.09
C THR A 214 3.15 -13.87 -15.39
N ALA A 215 3.70 -13.39 -16.51
CA ALA A 215 3.51 -12.01 -16.95
C ALA A 215 2.79 -11.97 -18.30
N THR A 216 1.66 -11.28 -18.35
CA THR A 216 0.81 -11.09 -19.54
C THR A 216 0.42 -9.62 -19.66
N HIS A 217 -0.12 -9.20 -20.81
CA HIS A 217 -0.59 -7.85 -20.99
C HIS A 217 -1.85 -7.80 -21.86
N ASN A 218 -2.58 -6.69 -21.74
CA ASN A 218 -3.56 -6.23 -22.72
C ASN A 218 -3.09 -4.87 -23.27
N ASN A 219 -3.96 -4.14 -23.97
CA ASN A 219 -3.60 -2.86 -24.59
C ASN A 219 -3.26 -1.75 -23.59
N LYS A 220 -3.61 -1.90 -22.31
CA LYS A 220 -3.48 -0.84 -21.29
C LYS A 220 -2.63 -1.24 -20.10
N TYR A 221 -2.68 -2.52 -19.72
CA TYR A 221 -2.10 -3.01 -18.48
C TYR A 221 -1.22 -4.22 -18.69
N VAL A 222 -0.17 -4.32 -17.88
CA VAL A 222 0.55 -5.55 -17.63
C VAL A 222 0.02 -6.18 -16.36
N TYR A 223 -0.14 -7.51 -16.38
CA TYR A 223 -0.55 -8.33 -15.25
C TYR A 223 0.59 -9.29 -14.89
N ILE A 224 1.00 -9.29 -13.64
CA ILE A 224 2.00 -10.22 -13.11
C ILE A 224 1.30 -11.06 -12.05
N HIS A 225 1.24 -12.36 -12.27
CA HIS A 225 0.72 -13.33 -11.31
C HIS A 225 1.88 -14.09 -10.67
N ILE A 226 1.95 -14.05 -9.35
CA ILE A 226 2.94 -14.76 -8.55
C ILE A 226 2.17 -15.81 -7.77
N ARG A 227 2.35 -17.09 -8.17
CA ARG A 227 1.67 -18.24 -7.59
C ARG A 227 2.66 -19.11 -6.84
N ASP A 228 2.34 -19.44 -5.61
CA ASP A 228 3.02 -20.46 -4.81
C ASP A 228 2.10 -21.67 -4.58
N GLU A 229 2.71 -22.79 -4.18
CA GLU A 229 2.04 -24.01 -3.75
C GLU A 229 2.08 -24.18 -2.23
N GLY A 230 2.05 -23.07 -1.49
CA GLY A 230 2.23 -23.01 -0.04
C GLY A 230 0.98 -23.33 0.77
N LYS A 231 0.99 -22.88 2.03
CA LYS A 231 -0.08 -23.13 3.00
C LYS A 231 -1.42 -22.45 2.69
N GLY A 232 -1.43 -21.49 1.75
CA GLY A 232 -2.61 -20.70 1.43
C GLY A 232 -3.00 -19.70 2.52
N ILE A 233 -4.01 -18.86 2.22
CA ILE A 233 -4.49 -17.75 3.05
C ILE A 233 -6.01 -17.82 3.12
N PRO A 234 -6.63 -17.81 4.31
CA PRO A 234 -8.07 -17.73 4.46
C PRO A 234 -8.64 -16.47 3.82
N HIS A 235 -9.79 -16.55 3.18
CA HIS A 235 -10.41 -15.44 2.46
C HIS A 235 -10.60 -14.17 3.33
N SER A 236 -10.92 -14.35 4.62
CA SER A 236 -11.07 -13.26 5.59
C SER A 236 -9.79 -12.46 5.84
N GLN A 237 -8.62 -13.03 5.48
CA GLN A 237 -7.31 -12.40 5.67
C GLN A 237 -6.74 -11.75 4.39
N TRP A 238 -7.34 -11.94 3.21
CA TRP A 238 -6.79 -11.48 1.92
C TRP A 238 -6.48 -9.98 1.88
N LYS A 239 -7.28 -9.15 2.50
CA LYS A 239 -7.02 -7.71 2.61
C LYS A 239 -6.03 -7.41 3.73
N LYS A 240 -6.18 -8.11 4.86
CA LYS A 240 -5.39 -7.86 6.08
C LYS A 240 -3.90 -8.19 5.93
N ILE A 241 -3.53 -9.16 5.09
CA ILE A 241 -2.11 -9.52 4.89
C ILE A 241 -1.25 -8.37 4.36
N PHE A 242 -1.88 -7.34 3.78
CA PHE A 242 -1.20 -6.14 3.30
C PHE A 242 -1.15 -5.02 4.34
N GLU A 243 -1.76 -5.20 5.52
CA GLU A 243 -1.66 -4.25 6.63
C GLU A 243 -0.31 -4.40 7.35
N PRO A 244 0.32 -3.29 7.79
CA PRO A 244 1.59 -3.34 8.49
C PRO A 244 1.49 -4.14 9.80
N GLY A 245 2.53 -4.94 10.08
CA GLY A 245 2.61 -5.70 11.33
C GLY A 245 1.86 -7.03 11.33
N ILE A 246 1.12 -7.37 10.27
CA ILE A 246 0.44 -8.66 10.15
C ILE A 246 1.44 -9.74 9.73
N THR A 247 1.69 -10.69 10.62
CA THR A 247 2.58 -11.81 10.34
C THR A 247 2.15 -13.07 11.10
N THR A 248 2.35 -14.22 10.47
CA THR A 248 2.23 -15.55 11.10
C THR A 248 3.60 -16.15 11.41
N LYS A 249 4.69 -15.40 11.18
CA LYS A 249 6.06 -15.86 11.35
C LYS A 249 6.55 -15.54 12.77
N THR A 250 7.38 -16.41 13.33
CA THR A 250 8.06 -16.17 14.61
C THR A 250 9.18 -15.14 14.49
N ARG A 251 9.74 -14.98 13.29
CA ARG A 251 10.75 -13.97 12.95
C ARG A 251 10.26 -13.13 11.79
N GLY A 252 10.43 -11.79 11.89
CA GLY A 252 9.98 -10.80 10.90
C GLY A 252 8.85 -9.93 11.43
N TRP A 253 8.80 -8.69 10.95
CA TRP A 253 7.93 -7.62 11.47
C TRP A 253 6.58 -7.51 10.72
N GLY A 254 6.29 -8.43 9.78
CA GLY A 254 5.05 -8.36 8.99
C GLY A 254 4.98 -7.17 8.02
N LEU A 255 6.12 -6.67 7.57
CA LEU A 255 6.18 -5.47 6.73
C LEU A 255 6.35 -5.75 5.24
N GLY A 256 6.79 -6.97 4.87
CA GLY A 256 7.14 -7.28 3.49
C GLY A 256 6.00 -7.07 2.50
N LEU A 257 4.78 -7.55 2.81
CA LEU A 257 3.61 -7.40 1.94
C LEU A 257 3.06 -5.97 1.97
N SER A 258 3.03 -5.30 3.11
CA SER A 258 2.59 -3.91 3.21
C SER A 258 3.53 -2.96 2.45
N LEU A 259 4.84 -3.22 2.52
CA LEU A 259 5.83 -2.50 1.74
C LEU A 259 5.70 -2.77 0.24
N ALA A 260 5.50 -4.03 -0.17
CA ALA A 260 5.26 -4.37 -1.56
C ALA A 260 4.01 -3.67 -2.09
N LYS A 261 2.91 -3.66 -1.32
CA LYS A 261 1.70 -2.92 -1.66
C LYS A 261 1.97 -1.43 -1.83
N ARG A 262 2.65 -0.82 -0.90
CA ARG A 262 3.00 0.60 -0.97
C ARG A 262 3.85 0.92 -2.21
N ILE A 263 4.85 0.10 -2.49
CA ILE A 263 5.69 0.27 -3.67
C ILE A 263 4.84 0.21 -4.95
N ILE A 264 3.97 -0.78 -5.07
CA ILE A 264 3.15 -0.96 -6.27
C ILE A 264 2.07 0.13 -6.38
N GLU A 265 1.35 0.46 -5.30
CA GLU A 265 0.20 1.35 -5.37
C GLU A 265 0.59 2.83 -5.26
N GLU A 266 1.43 3.23 -4.29
CA GLU A 266 1.76 4.63 -4.08
C GLU A 266 2.86 5.13 -5.04
N TYR A 267 3.93 4.32 -5.27
CA TYR A 267 5.05 4.76 -6.11
C TYR A 267 4.85 4.45 -7.60
N HIS A 268 4.21 3.33 -7.95
CA HIS A 268 4.04 2.91 -9.34
C HIS A 268 2.60 3.05 -9.86
N GLN A 269 1.67 3.56 -9.03
CA GLN A 269 0.25 3.75 -9.39
C GLN A 269 -0.41 2.47 -9.96
N GLY A 270 0.08 1.33 -9.51
CA GLY A 270 -0.43 0.01 -9.84
C GLY A 270 -1.49 -0.47 -8.86
N VAL A 271 -1.81 -1.74 -8.94
CA VAL A 271 -2.70 -2.45 -8.01
C VAL A 271 -2.09 -3.77 -7.63
N ILE A 272 -2.15 -4.13 -6.35
CA ILE A 272 -1.76 -5.45 -5.86
C ILE A 272 -2.89 -6.07 -5.04
N LYS A 273 -3.17 -7.35 -5.25
CA LYS A 273 -4.22 -8.08 -4.51
C LYS A 273 -3.96 -9.58 -4.50
N VAL A 274 -4.59 -10.29 -3.58
CA VAL A 274 -4.74 -11.74 -3.67
C VAL A 274 -5.79 -12.02 -4.75
N LEU A 275 -5.41 -12.77 -5.78
CA LEU A 275 -6.31 -13.18 -6.86
C LEU A 275 -7.07 -14.44 -6.46
N THR A 276 -6.36 -15.46 -6.00
CA THR A 276 -6.90 -16.71 -5.49
C THR A 276 -6.02 -17.25 -4.38
N SER A 277 -6.62 -17.92 -3.41
CA SER A 277 -5.88 -18.69 -2.40
C SER A 277 -6.78 -19.76 -1.80
N THR A 278 -6.25 -20.97 -1.71
CA THR A 278 -6.89 -22.12 -1.07
C THR A 278 -5.95 -22.69 -0.02
N ILE A 279 -6.50 -23.01 1.14
CA ILE A 279 -5.71 -23.58 2.24
C ILE A 279 -5.05 -24.88 1.81
N ASN A 280 -3.73 -24.99 2.04
CA ASN A 280 -2.84 -26.10 1.67
C ASN A 280 -2.63 -26.33 0.15
N GLU A 281 -3.20 -25.50 -0.73
CA GLU A 281 -2.98 -25.57 -2.18
C GLU A 281 -2.10 -24.43 -2.68
N GLY A 282 -2.10 -23.28 -2.02
CA GLY A 282 -1.25 -22.15 -2.35
C GLY A 282 -2.00 -20.82 -2.52
N THR A 283 -1.25 -19.82 -2.96
CA THR A 283 -1.75 -18.45 -3.16
C THR A 283 -1.30 -17.90 -4.50
N THR A 284 -2.16 -17.13 -5.15
CA THR A 284 -1.81 -16.32 -6.32
C THR A 284 -2.02 -14.85 -5.97
N ILE A 285 -0.94 -14.08 -6.05
CA ILE A 285 -0.97 -12.61 -5.94
C ILE A 285 -0.91 -12.02 -7.34
N GLU A 286 -1.78 -11.07 -7.65
CA GLU A 286 -1.80 -10.28 -8.88
C GLU A 286 -1.23 -8.90 -8.64
N ILE A 287 -0.30 -8.48 -9.51
CA ILE A 287 0.12 -7.10 -9.69
C ILE A 287 -0.37 -6.62 -11.05
N ARG A 288 -0.95 -5.42 -11.10
CA ARG A 288 -1.33 -4.74 -12.34
C ARG A 288 -0.61 -3.41 -12.44
N LEU A 289 0.07 -3.17 -13.56
CA LEU A 289 0.78 -1.91 -13.86
C LEU A 289 0.28 -1.32 -15.18
N ASN A 290 0.35 0.01 -15.30
CA ASN A 290 0.07 0.70 -16.57
C ASN A 290 1.25 0.49 -17.54
N ILE A 291 0.94 0.24 -18.82
CA ILE A 291 1.94 0.25 -19.89
C ILE A 291 2.40 1.70 -20.08
N ALA A 292 3.71 1.91 -20.27
CA ALA A 292 4.23 3.22 -20.62
C ALA A 292 3.82 3.56 -22.06
N GLU A 293 3.31 4.78 -22.26
CA GLU A 293 2.98 5.32 -23.59
C GLU A 293 4.23 5.61 -24.43
#